data_1dd022af081a30ca9e56837d1f2278f8
#
_entry.id   1dd022af081a30ca9e56837d1f2278f8
#
_cell.length_a   1.000
_cell.length_b   1.000
_cell.length_c   1.000
_cell.angle_alpha   90.00
_cell.angle_beta   90.00
_cell.angle_gamma   90.00
#
_symmetry.space_group_name_H-M   'P 1'
#
loop_
_entity.id
_entity.type
_entity.pdbx_description
1 polymer ?
#
loop_
_entity_poly.entity_id
_entity_poly.type
_entity_poly.pdbx_seq_one_letter_code
_entity_poly.pdbx_strand_id
1 'polypeptide(L)' 'NNTSYSTMKQTFIINGMTCNHCRMSAEKAILSVKGVTSATVDLGNKKAEVEGEFSAEEVCKAVEDTGFTCSAL' A
#
# COMPACT_ATOMS: atom_id res chain seq x y z
N ASN A 1 -12.09 -17.03 -18.82
CA ASN A 1 -11.79 -17.01 -18.48
C ASN A 1 -11.31 -16.58 -17.86
N ASN A 2 -11.14 -16.42 -17.57
CA ASN A 2 -10.72 -16.13 -16.91
C ASN A 2 -9.92 -15.87 -16.50
N THR A 3 -9.81 -15.65 -16.75
CA THR A 3 -8.98 -15.51 -16.43
C THR A 3 -8.35 -15.36 -15.37
N SER A 4 -7.87 -15.54 -15.09
CA SER A 4 -7.12 -15.92 -14.05
C SER A 4 -6.21 -14.96 -13.48
N TYR A 5 -6.28 -13.77 -13.75
CA TYR A 5 -5.51 -12.80 -13.05
C TYR A 5 -6.29 -12.41 -11.86
N SER A 6 -5.96 -12.94 -10.75
CA SER A 6 -6.57 -12.48 -9.53
C SER A 6 -5.86 -11.23 -9.09
N THR A 7 -6.01 -10.19 -9.84
CA THR A 7 -5.52 -8.90 -9.39
C THR A 7 -6.47 -8.40 -8.31
N MET A 8 -5.96 -8.31 -7.10
CA MET A 8 -6.75 -7.77 -6.00
C MET A 8 -6.47 -6.28 -5.88
N LYS A 9 -7.47 -5.56 -5.49
CA LYS A 9 -7.33 -4.16 -5.17
C LYS A 9 -7.82 -3.97 -3.75
N GLN A 10 -6.95 -3.46 -2.89
CA GLN A 10 -7.30 -3.26 -1.50
C GLN A 10 -6.89 -1.87 -1.06
N THR A 11 -7.71 -1.30 -0.19
CA THR A 11 -7.45 0.02 0.37
C THR A 11 -6.92 -0.14 1.79
N PHE A 12 -5.92 0.66 2.12
CA PHE A 12 -5.33 0.68 3.46
C PHE A 12 -5.37 2.08 4.00
N ILE A 13 -5.44 2.20 5.33
CA ILE A 13 -5.32 3.48 6.00
C ILE A 13 -3.91 3.60 6.52
N ILE A 14 -3.22 4.67 6.16
CA ILE A 14 -1.83 4.90 6.59
C ILE A 14 -1.79 6.18 7.40
N ASN A 15 -1.35 6.07 8.64
CA ASN A 15 -1.18 7.21 9.53
C ASN A 15 0.30 7.54 9.69
N GLY A 16 0.58 8.81 9.91
CA GLY A 16 1.95 9.26 10.12
C GLY A 16 2.52 10.03 8.94
N MET A 17 1.80 10.07 7.84
CA MET A 17 2.22 10.86 6.68
C MET A 17 1.93 12.33 6.94
N THR A 18 2.97 13.15 6.91
CA THR A 18 2.82 14.58 7.17
C THR A 18 3.13 15.46 5.97
N CYS A 19 3.74 14.87 4.93
CA CYS A 19 4.11 15.62 3.74
C CYS A 19 4.22 14.68 2.55
N ASN A 20 4.44 15.24 1.36
CA ASN A 20 4.57 14.45 0.15
C ASN A 20 5.72 13.45 0.21
N HIS A 21 6.79 13.80 0.88
CA HIS A 21 7.92 12.88 1.03
C HIS A 21 7.50 11.61 1.77
N CYS A 22 6.70 11.78 2.80
CA CYS A 22 6.18 10.64 3.55
C CYS A 22 5.28 9.78 2.66
N ARG A 23 4.42 10.43 1.88
CA ARG A 23 3.56 9.72 0.94
C ARG A 23 4.39 8.91 -0.06
N MET A 24 5.43 9.51 -0.61
CA MET A 24 6.29 8.82 -1.56
C MET A 24 7.02 7.66 -0.92
N SER A 25 7.46 7.83 0.32
CA SER A 25 8.12 6.75 1.06
C SER A 25 7.18 5.58 1.27
N ALA A 26 5.94 5.86 1.66
CA ALA A 26 4.94 4.82 1.85
C ALA A 26 4.66 4.10 0.52
N GLU A 27 4.51 4.87 -0.56
CA GLU A 27 4.27 4.29 -1.87
C GLU A 27 5.42 3.38 -2.30
N LYS A 28 6.65 3.84 -2.11
CA LYS A 28 7.82 3.05 -2.44
C LYS A 28 7.87 1.76 -1.63
N ALA A 29 7.58 1.86 -0.34
CA ALA A 29 7.58 0.70 0.51
C ALA A 29 6.57 -0.34 0.04
N ILE A 30 5.38 0.12 -0.33
CA ILE A 30 4.33 -0.77 -0.82
C ILE A 30 4.75 -1.40 -2.14
N LEU A 31 5.32 -0.61 -3.04
CA LEU A 31 5.74 -1.12 -4.35
C LEU A 31 6.87 -2.14 -4.23
N SER A 32 7.63 -2.11 -3.16
CA SER A 32 8.70 -3.08 -2.95
C SER A 32 8.17 -4.42 -2.44
N VAL A 33 6.90 -4.48 -2.05
CA VAL A 33 6.31 -5.73 -1.60
C VAL A 33 6.11 -6.64 -2.80
N LYS A 34 6.49 -7.91 -2.62
CA LYS A 34 6.36 -8.88 -3.68
C LYS A 34 4.89 -9.11 -4.02
N GLY A 35 4.57 -9.07 -5.28
CA GLY A 35 3.21 -9.29 -5.75
C GLY A 35 2.43 -8.01 -6.02
N VAL A 36 2.92 -6.89 -5.55
CA VAL A 36 2.27 -5.61 -5.81
C VAL A 36 2.62 -5.15 -7.22
N THR A 37 1.59 -4.90 -8.03
CA THR A 37 1.78 -4.40 -9.39
C THR A 37 1.62 -2.90 -9.46
N SER A 38 0.80 -2.33 -8.59
CA SER A 38 0.54 -0.90 -8.59
C SER A 38 0.16 -0.44 -7.19
N ALA A 39 0.54 0.76 -6.85
CA ALA A 39 0.19 1.34 -5.57
C ALA A 39 -0.02 2.83 -5.73
N THR A 40 -1.08 3.35 -5.14
CA THR A 40 -1.38 4.76 -5.13
C THR A 40 -1.66 5.18 -3.69
N VAL A 41 -0.98 6.21 -3.24
CA VAL A 41 -1.15 6.72 -1.89
C VAL A 41 -1.74 8.12 -1.95
N ASP A 42 -2.78 8.34 -1.16
CA ASP A 42 -3.45 9.62 -1.07
C ASP A 42 -3.12 10.25 0.28
N LEU A 43 -2.35 11.32 0.24
CA LEU A 43 -1.94 12.03 1.44
C LEU A 43 -3.13 12.70 2.14
N GLY A 44 -4.01 13.29 1.36
CA GLY A 44 -5.15 14.02 1.90
C GLY A 44 -6.12 13.13 2.66
N ASN A 45 -6.37 11.95 2.14
CA ASN A 45 -7.29 11.00 2.77
C ASN A 45 -6.58 9.97 3.63
N LYS A 46 -5.26 9.98 3.62
CA LYS A 46 -4.43 9.01 4.36
C LYS A 46 -4.72 7.59 3.96
N LYS A 47 -4.99 7.38 2.70
CA LYS A 47 -5.36 6.07 2.16
C LYS A 47 -4.35 5.62 1.12
N ALA A 48 -4.20 4.31 1.01
CA ALA A 48 -3.38 3.72 -0.03
C ALA A 48 -4.21 2.67 -0.75
N GLU A 49 -4.19 2.73 -2.08
CA GLU A 49 -4.82 1.70 -2.90
C GLU A 49 -3.72 0.87 -3.51
N VAL A 50 -3.79 -0.43 -3.27
CA VAL A 50 -2.76 -1.35 -3.71
C VAL A 50 -3.39 -2.41 -4.61
N GLU A 51 -2.79 -2.62 -5.76
CA GLU A 51 -3.27 -3.63 -6.70
C GLU A 51 -2.18 -4.68 -6.92
N GLY A 52 -2.61 -5.91 -7.10
CA GLY A 52 -1.71 -7.02 -7.40
C GLY A 52 -2.05 -8.26 -6.60
N GLU A 53 -1.12 -9.21 -6.59
CA GLU A 53 -1.25 -10.43 -5.81
C GLU A 53 -0.32 -10.33 -4.61
N PHE A 54 -0.80 -9.72 -3.55
CA PHE A 54 0.00 -9.44 -2.37
C PHE A 54 -0.71 -9.91 -1.12
N SER A 55 0.04 -9.94 -0.01
CA SER A 55 -0.55 -10.19 1.29
C SER A 55 -0.72 -8.86 2.01
N ALA A 56 -1.91 -8.65 2.59
CA ALA A 56 -2.16 -7.42 3.34
C ALA A 56 -1.17 -7.27 4.49
N GLU A 57 -0.79 -8.38 5.12
CA GLU A 57 0.20 -8.33 6.20
C GLU A 57 1.54 -7.81 5.71
N GLU A 58 1.98 -8.25 4.55
CA GLU A 58 3.25 -7.82 4.01
C GLU A 58 3.23 -6.34 3.65
N VAL A 59 2.13 -5.87 3.10
CA VAL A 59 1.97 -4.47 2.76
C VAL A 59 2.04 -3.62 4.03
N CYS A 60 1.29 -4.01 5.05
CA CYS A 60 1.31 -3.28 6.31
C CYS A 60 2.69 -3.30 6.95
N LYS A 61 3.35 -4.45 6.91
CA LYS A 61 4.69 -4.56 7.47
C LYS A 61 5.67 -3.63 6.77
N ALA A 62 5.61 -3.58 5.45
CA ALA A 62 6.48 -2.71 4.69
C ALA A 62 6.25 -1.24 5.04
N VAL A 63 4.98 -0.85 5.19
CA VAL A 63 4.64 0.52 5.57
C VAL A 63 5.12 0.81 7.00
N GLU A 64 4.94 -0.13 7.91
CA GLU A 64 5.36 0.05 9.29
C GLU A 64 6.88 0.15 9.40
N ASP A 65 7.60 -0.53 8.53
CA ASP A 65 9.05 -0.45 8.50
C ASP A 65 9.55 0.96 8.20
N THR A 66 8.75 1.77 7.55
CA THR A 66 9.11 3.15 7.27
C THR A 66 8.74 4.09 8.41
N GLY A 67 8.05 3.58 9.44
CA GLY A 67 7.67 4.37 10.58
C GLY A 67 6.22 4.79 10.62
N PHE A 68 5.43 4.33 9.66
CA PHE A 68 4.00 4.69 9.61
C PHE A 68 3.16 3.59 10.22
N THR A 69 1.89 3.91 10.46
CA THR A 69 0.91 2.92 10.92
C THR A 69 0.02 2.55 9.74
N CYS A 70 -0.19 1.27 9.54
CA CYS A 70 -0.99 0.77 8.44
C CYS A 70 -2.13 -0.10 8.97
N SER A 71 -3.31 0.10 8.40
CA SER A 71 -4.46 -0.71 8.73
C SER A 71 -5.21 -1.03 7.45
N ALA A 72 -5.62 -2.28 7.29
CA ALA A 72 -6.45 -2.66 6.16
C ALA A 72 -7.85 -2.11 6.38
N LEU A 73 -8.41 -1.56 5.32
CA LEU A 73 -9.73 -0.99 5.38
C LEU A 73 -10.79 -2.07 5.18
#